data_2765eb79aee4306d69b273a923a5a15d
#
_entry.id   2765eb79aee4306d69b273a923a5a15d
#
_cell.length_a   1.000
_cell.length_b   1.000
_cell.length_c   1.000
_cell.angle_alpha   90.00
_cell.angle_beta   90.00
_cell.angle_gamma   90.00
#
_symmetry.space_group_name_H-M   'P 1'
#
loop_
_entity.id
_entity.type
_entity.pdbx_description
1 polymer ?
#
loop_
_entity_poly.entity_id
_entity_poly.type
_entity_poly.pdbx_seq_one_letter_code
_entity_poly.pdbx_strand_id
1 'polypeptide(L)'
;RPGDAATLRARTEAREILRRTRIEYSLDPPGLLAKVRRSVPDATAEEVERWARDSGARYRVIDGRKLYFRREPQNIFLFCAEARERRARAGRAPAEPQWKLTDHLQAIVAEAERTGQAEVHPVRHRITFTLTMQPNLPGVKTGSLVRVWLPYPQEYRQQREVRLIRATPEPRVIAPNAIDGKQVGGAPQRTIYMEQRVTDPGQPLKFEEVFAYTCYAYYPRLEAAKAQPLPADWGRAYLEERLPHIAFTPELRRQAAAIVRGETNPLTRALRIFRWVSTHIKWNAEDEYGTIPSFARKGFAAGRGDCGVQATVFVTLCRLAGIPARWQSGLEIKPTPTWGMHDWAEIYVAPWGWLPVDVSYGVQPSSDPRIADFYCGHQDSYRTIFNLDWGRELVPPKSSLRSEPADFQRGEIEVDGRNLYFDQWDYSIAVECDPGPSPR
;
A
#
# COMPACT_ATOMS: atom_id res chain seq x y z
N ARG A 1 -16.53 22.62 -32.64
CA ARG A 1 -15.35 21.86 -33.08
C ARG A 1 -15.24 20.63 -32.19
N PRO A 2 -15.03 19.42 -32.71
CA PRO A 2 -14.72 18.27 -31.85
C PRO A 2 -13.49 18.65 -31.04
N GLY A 3 -13.52 18.46 -29.72
CA GLY A 3 -12.39 18.73 -28.83
C GLY A 3 -11.18 17.91 -29.30
N ASP A 4 -10.00 18.44 -29.09
CA ASP A 4 -8.77 17.75 -29.42
C ASP A 4 -8.66 16.41 -28.64
N ALA A 5 -7.76 15.54 -29.03
CA ALA A 5 -7.61 14.22 -28.43
C ALA A 5 -7.36 14.30 -26.92
N ALA A 6 -6.71 15.35 -26.42
CA ALA A 6 -6.47 15.56 -25.00
C ALA A 6 -7.78 15.86 -24.24
N THR A 7 -8.64 16.69 -24.80
CA THR A 7 -9.97 16.99 -24.22
C THR A 7 -10.86 15.74 -24.18
N LEU A 8 -10.84 14.91 -25.23
CA LEU A 8 -11.60 13.65 -25.26
C LEU A 8 -11.07 12.67 -24.20
N ARG A 9 -9.76 12.53 -24.10
CA ARG A 9 -9.11 11.71 -23.06
C ARG A 9 -9.50 12.16 -21.67
N ALA A 10 -9.37 13.45 -21.34
CA ALA A 10 -9.73 14.01 -20.04
C ALA A 10 -11.21 13.76 -19.68
N ARG A 11 -12.12 13.89 -20.64
CA ARG A 11 -13.55 13.58 -20.44
C ARG A 11 -13.78 12.09 -20.17
N THR A 12 -13.07 11.22 -20.85
CA THR A 12 -13.15 9.76 -20.66
C THR A 12 -12.64 9.37 -19.27
N GLU A 13 -11.51 9.92 -18.86
CA GLU A 13 -10.95 9.73 -17.54
C GLU A 13 -11.90 10.24 -16.43
N ALA A 14 -12.46 11.44 -16.59
CA ALA A 14 -13.42 12.01 -15.64
C ALA A 14 -14.69 11.14 -15.49
N ARG A 15 -15.23 10.63 -16.60
CA ARG A 15 -16.37 9.70 -16.57
C ARG A 15 -16.03 8.39 -15.85
N GLU A 16 -14.85 7.87 -16.08
CA GLU A 16 -14.40 6.63 -15.42
C GLU A 16 -14.18 6.86 -13.91
N ILE A 17 -13.61 7.99 -13.50
CA ILE A 17 -13.47 8.35 -12.07
C ILE A 17 -14.84 8.47 -11.41
N LEU A 18 -15.82 9.08 -12.07
CA LEU A 18 -17.19 9.15 -11.57
C LEU A 18 -17.83 7.75 -11.44
N ARG A 19 -17.63 6.87 -12.42
CA ARG A 19 -18.09 5.48 -12.36
C ARG A 19 -17.46 4.76 -11.16
N ARG A 20 -16.15 4.85 -10.99
CA ARG A 20 -15.42 4.27 -9.86
C ARG A 20 -15.92 4.81 -8.52
N THR A 21 -16.15 6.13 -8.44
CA THR A 21 -16.72 6.76 -7.25
C THR A 21 -18.10 6.19 -6.88
N ARG A 22 -18.96 5.86 -7.88
CA ARG A 22 -20.25 5.22 -7.62
C ARG A 22 -20.11 3.79 -7.09
N ILE A 23 -19.08 3.06 -7.49
CA ILE A 23 -18.78 1.72 -6.95
C ILE A 23 -18.33 1.84 -5.50
N GLU A 24 -17.47 2.82 -5.20
CA GLU A 24 -16.97 3.07 -3.85
C GLU A 24 -18.06 3.58 -2.89
N TYR A 25 -18.93 4.47 -3.35
CA TYR A 25 -20.03 5.03 -2.57
C TYR A 25 -21.34 4.36 -2.96
N SER A 26 -21.56 3.17 -2.43
CA SER A 26 -22.66 2.27 -2.85
C SER A 26 -23.61 1.86 -1.72
N LEU A 27 -23.36 2.26 -0.47
CA LEU A 27 -24.23 1.91 0.65
C LEU A 27 -25.24 3.02 0.95
N ASP A 28 -26.49 2.79 0.66
CA ASP A 28 -27.56 3.61 1.23
C ASP A 28 -27.74 3.31 2.74
N PRO A 29 -28.50 4.13 3.50
CA PRO A 29 -28.65 3.91 4.94
C PRO A 29 -29.13 2.49 5.31
N PRO A 30 -30.10 1.86 4.63
CA PRO A 30 -30.45 0.46 4.86
C PRO A 30 -29.30 -0.52 4.61
N GLY A 31 -28.53 -0.30 3.55
CA GLY A 31 -27.36 -1.13 3.20
C GLY A 31 -26.24 -0.99 4.24
N LEU A 32 -26.00 0.21 4.76
CA LEU A 32 -25.07 0.43 5.87
C LEU A 32 -25.52 -0.34 7.12
N LEU A 33 -26.79 -0.21 7.51
CA LEU A 33 -27.38 -0.95 8.62
C LEU A 33 -27.22 -2.47 8.45
N ALA A 34 -27.55 -3.00 7.28
CA ALA A 34 -27.41 -4.42 6.99
C ALA A 34 -25.98 -4.93 7.15
N LYS A 35 -24.97 -4.13 6.73
CA LYS A 35 -23.56 -4.48 6.91
C LYS A 35 -23.10 -4.38 8.36
N VAL A 36 -23.55 -3.37 9.13
CA VAL A 36 -23.23 -3.23 10.56
C VAL A 36 -23.82 -4.39 11.35
N ARG A 37 -25.04 -4.82 11.02
CA ARG A 37 -25.71 -5.96 11.68
C ARG A 37 -24.99 -7.29 11.52
N ARG A 38 -24.11 -7.44 10.56
CA ARG A 38 -23.24 -8.63 10.50
C ARG A 38 -22.32 -8.76 11.72
N SER A 39 -21.99 -7.64 12.36
CA SER A 39 -21.13 -7.59 13.56
C SER A 39 -21.91 -7.28 14.84
N VAL A 40 -23.03 -6.54 14.73
CA VAL A 40 -23.93 -6.18 15.85
C VAL A 40 -25.37 -6.45 15.40
N PRO A 41 -25.88 -7.70 15.53
CA PRO A 41 -27.14 -8.12 14.92
C PRO A 41 -28.38 -7.33 15.34
N ASP A 42 -28.38 -6.83 16.56
CA ASP A 42 -29.48 -6.06 17.20
C ASP A 42 -29.33 -4.54 17.02
N ALA A 43 -28.38 -4.05 16.24
CA ALA A 43 -28.21 -2.61 16.01
C ALA A 43 -29.47 -2.01 15.36
N THR A 44 -29.94 -0.88 15.89
CA THR A 44 -31.06 -0.14 15.30
C THR A 44 -30.59 0.83 14.21
N ALA A 45 -31.50 1.32 13.39
CA ALA A 45 -31.18 2.30 12.35
C ALA A 45 -30.67 3.62 12.97
N GLU A 46 -31.30 4.05 14.07
CA GLU A 46 -30.95 5.27 14.81
C GLU A 46 -29.54 5.16 15.43
N GLU A 47 -29.20 4.00 15.98
CA GLU A 47 -27.85 3.74 16.51
C GLU A 47 -26.80 3.84 15.40
N VAL A 48 -27.01 3.17 14.27
CA VAL A 48 -26.07 3.17 13.15
C VAL A 48 -25.92 4.55 12.55
N GLU A 49 -27.00 5.34 12.45
CA GLU A 49 -26.92 6.73 11.98
C GLU A 49 -26.12 7.62 12.94
N ARG A 50 -26.32 7.45 14.25
CA ARG A 50 -25.53 8.13 15.28
C ARG A 50 -24.06 7.72 15.20
N TRP A 51 -23.77 6.43 15.14
CA TRP A 51 -22.39 5.94 15.03
C TRP A 51 -21.69 6.41 13.74
N ALA A 52 -22.42 6.46 12.63
CA ALA A 52 -21.89 7.01 11.38
C ALA A 52 -21.53 8.50 11.50
N ARG A 53 -22.36 9.29 12.18
CA ARG A 53 -22.07 10.70 12.47
C ARG A 53 -20.87 10.85 13.39
N ASP A 54 -20.85 10.12 14.52
CA ASP A 54 -19.83 10.23 15.57
C ASP A 54 -18.45 9.72 15.09
N SER A 55 -18.42 8.73 14.20
CA SER A 55 -17.19 8.26 13.54
C SER A 55 -16.71 9.17 12.42
N GLY A 56 -17.51 10.14 11.98
CA GLY A 56 -17.23 10.93 10.78
C GLY A 56 -17.29 10.10 9.51
N ALA A 57 -18.28 9.20 9.39
CA ALA A 57 -18.46 8.33 8.25
C ALA A 57 -18.61 9.13 6.94
N ARG A 58 -17.88 8.72 5.92
CA ARG A 58 -17.87 9.39 4.62
C ARG A 58 -19.09 8.99 3.81
N TYR A 59 -19.71 9.96 3.19
CA TYR A 59 -20.80 9.76 2.24
C TYR A 59 -20.73 10.78 1.10
N ARG A 60 -21.44 10.48 0.03
CA ARG A 60 -21.70 11.40 -1.09
C ARG A 60 -23.20 11.43 -1.40
N VAL A 61 -23.66 12.55 -1.91
CA VAL A 61 -24.99 12.62 -2.51
C VAL A 61 -24.84 12.38 -4.00
N ILE A 62 -25.33 11.25 -4.48
CA ILE A 62 -25.25 10.82 -5.87
C ILE A 62 -26.67 10.63 -6.37
N ASP A 63 -27.06 11.34 -7.43
CA ASP A 63 -28.43 11.30 -7.99
C ASP A 63 -29.51 11.56 -6.91
N GLY A 64 -29.25 12.51 -6.01
CA GLY A 64 -30.16 12.89 -4.91
C GLY A 64 -30.20 11.92 -3.71
N ARG A 65 -29.43 10.84 -3.75
CA ARG A 65 -29.40 9.82 -2.70
C ARG A 65 -28.10 9.92 -1.89
N LYS A 66 -28.24 9.84 -0.53
CA LYS A 66 -27.09 9.73 0.38
C LYS A 66 -26.51 8.31 0.29
N LEU A 67 -25.25 8.20 -0.15
CA LEU A 67 -24.55 6.95 -0.29
C LEU A 67 -23.24 6.99 0.52
N TYR A 68 -23.11 6.06 1.46
CA TYR A 68 -21.89 5.90 2.24
C TYR A 68 -20.84 5.09 1.48
N PHE A 69 -19.58 5.31 1.83
CA PHE A 69 -18.46 4.52 1.35
C PHE A 69 -18.62 3.04 1.74
N ARG A 70 -18.35 2.14 0.82
CA ARG A 70 -18.62 0.69 0.96
C ARG A 70 -17.91 0.00 2.13
N ARG A 71 -16.79 0.59 2.63
CA ARG A 71 -16.04 0.11 3.80
C ARG A 71 -16.29 0.92 5.08
N GLU A 72 -17.26 1.85 5.10
CA GLU A 72 -17.59 2.62 6.30
C GLU A 72 -17.98 1.78 7.52
N PRO A 73 -18.62 0.59 7.42
CA PRO A 73 -18.82 -0.25 8.59
C PRO A 73 -17.54 -0.54 9.37
N GLN A 74 -16.41 -0.74 8.69
CA GLN A 74 -15.10 -0.92 9.33
C GLN A 74 -14.65 0.37 10.04
N ASN A 75 -14.77 1.52 9.40
CA ASN A 75 -14.39 2.81 9.95
C ASN A 75 -15.26 3.18 11.17
N ILE A 76 -16.56 2.89 11.13
CA ILE A 76 -17.47 3.09 12.28
C ILE A 76 -16.93 2.35 13.50
N PHE A 77 -16.54 1.08 13.37
CA PHE A 77 -15.98 0.31 14.48
C PHE A 77 -14.59 0.77 14.92
N LEU A 78 -13.84 1.44 14.06
CA LEU A 78 -12.54 2.03 14.41
C LEU A 78 -12.69 3.34 15.20
N PHE A 79 -13.66 4.19 14.83
CA PHE A 79 -13.70 5.58 15.30
C PHE A 79 -14.89 5.89 16.23
N CYS A 80 -15.92 5.04 16.31
CA CYS A 80 -17.00 5.17 17.27
C CYS A 80 -16.80 4.21 18.45
N ALA A 81 -16.59 4.74 19.65
CA ALA A 81 -16.35 3.94 20.85
C ALA A 81 -17.55 3.05 21.18
N GLU A 82 -18.78 3.60 21.14
CA GLU A 82 -20.01 2.87 21.39
C GLU A 82 -20.19 1.67 20.44
N ALA A 83 -19.96 1.89 19.13
CA ALA A 83 -20.06 0.82 18.14
C ALA A 83 -19.03 -0.30 18.40
N ARG A 84 -17.81 0.07 18.79
CA ARG A 84 -16.75 -0.87 19.15
C ARG A 84 -17.12 -1.72 20.38
N GLU A 85 -17.64 -1.09 21.42
CA GLU A 85 -18.11 -1.78 22.61
C GLU A 85 -19.28 -2.73 22.33
N ARG A 86 -20.25 -2.30 21.51
CA ARG A 86 -21.38 -3.14 21.09
C ARG A 86 -20.90 -4.37 20.33
N ARG A 87 -19.92 -4.20 19.40
CA ARG A 87 -19.31 -5.32 18.68
C ARG A 87 -18.58 -6.30 19.62
N ALA A 88 -17.85 -5.78 20.61
CA ALA A 88 -17.17 -6.61 21.60
C ALA A 88 -18.15 -7.43 22.44
N ARG A 89 -19.25 -6.82 22.91
CA ARG A 89 -20.33 -7.51 23.67
C ARG A 89 -21.03 -8.59 22.84
N ALA A 90 -21.12 -8.40 21.51
CA ALA A 90 -21.67 -9.42 20.62
C ALA A 90 -20.75 -10.63 20.40
N GLY A 91 -19.59 -10.70 21.09
CA GLY A 91 -18.63 -11.79 21.01
C GLY A 91 -17.93 -11.90 19.64
N ARG A 92 -17.94 -10.82 18.84
CA ARG A 92 -17.38 -10.78 17.47
C ARG A 92 -16.14 -9.88 17.37
N ALA A 93 -15.48 -9.63 18.51
CA ALA A 93 -14.14 -9.05 18.48
C ALA A 93 -13.16 -10.04 17.82
N PRO A 94 -12.20 -9.55 17.03
CA PRO A 94 -11.15 -10.43 16.52
C PRO A 94 -10.44 -11.16 17.66
N ALA A 95 -10.18 -12.45 17.49
CA ALA A 95 -9.34 -13.20 18.43
C ALA A 95 -7.94 -12.57 18.49
N GLU A 96 -7.30 -12.59 19.65
CA GLU A 96 -5.91 -12.18 19.76
C GLU A 96 -5.04 -13.10 18.90
N PRO A 97 -4.12 -12.52 18.11
CA PRO A 97 -3.24 -13.31 17.27
C PRO A 97 -2.31 -14.16 18.16
N GLN A 98 -2.15 -15.43 17.82
CA GLN A 98 -1.20 -16.34 18.50
C GLN A 98 0.26 -15.89 18.33
N TRP A 99 0.56 -15.21 17.22
CA TRP A 99 1.87 -14.66 16.92
C TRP A 99 1.95 -13.20 17.41
N LYS A 100 2.96 -12.91 18.20
CA LYS A 100 3.20 -11.57 18.73
C LYS A 100 4.31 -10.88 17.94
N LEU A 101 3.95 -9.77 17.32
CA LEU A 101 4.89 -8.96 16.55
C LEU A 101 6.09 -8.52 17.39
N THR A 102 5.87 -8.07 18.62
CA THR A 102 6.94 -7.61 19.51
C THR A 102 7.99 -8.67 19.81
N ASP A 103 7.58 -9.93 19.98
CA ASP A 103 8.50 -11.04 20.22
C ASP A 103 9.38 -11.32 18.98
N HIS A 104 8.78 -11.23 17.80
CA HIS A 104 9.50 -11.34 16.54
C HIS A 104 10.51 -10.21 16.35
N LEU A 105 10.14 -8.96 16.64
CA LEU A 105 11.05 -7.82 16.56
C LEU A 105 12.21 -7.96 17.56
N GLN A 106 11.94 -8.46 18.77
CA GLN A 106 13.00 -8.75 19.76
C GLN A 106 13.98 -9.80 19.25
N ALA A 107 13.50 -10.86 18.60
CA ALA A 107 14.35 -11.88 18.00
C ALA A 107 15.26 -11.32 16.90
N ILE A 108 14.73 -10.46 16.03
CA ILE A 108 15.50 -9.77 14.98
C ILE A 108 16.61 -8.90 15.60
N VAL A 109 16.26 -8.08 16.57
CA VAL A 109 17.22 -7.19 17.25
C VAL A 109 18.34 -8.01 17.92
N ALA A 110 17.97 -9.06 18.66
CA ALA A 110 18.94 -9.91 19.35
C ALA A 110 19.88 -10.63 18.37
N GLU A 111 19.38 -11.12 17.25
CA GLU A 111 20.18 -11.77 16.20
C GLU A 111 21.13 -10.76 15.54
N ALA A 112 20.66 -9.59 15.17
CA ALA A 112 21.48 -8.56 14.55
C ALA A 112 22.60 -8.07 15.48
N GLU A 113 22.31 -7.88 16.77
CA GLU A 113 23.32 -7.49 17.77
C GLU A 113 24.34 -8.60 18.01
N ARG A 114 23.91 -9.85 18.08
CA ARG A 114 24.79 -10.99 18.28
C ARG A 114 25.71 -11.25 17.10
N THR A 115 25.22 -11.09 15.86
CA THR A 115 25.96 -11.39 14.63
C THR A 115 26.73 -10.18 14.09
N GLY A 116 26.32 -8.97 14.44
CA GLY A 116 26.80 -7.73 13.82
C GLY A 116 26.32 -7.54 12.37
N GLN A 117 25.39 -8.37 11.87
CA GLN A 117 24.85 -8.31 10.52
C GLN A 117 23.60 -7.44 10.48
N ALA A 118 23.43 -6.68 9.40
CA ALA A 118 22.24 -5.87 9.18
C ALA A 118 21.07 -6.68 8.60
N GLU A 119 21.36 -7.76 7.91
CA GLU A 119 20.38 -8.63 7.25
C GLU A 119 20.36 -9.98 7.96
N VAL A 120 19.29 -10.20 8.72
CA VAL A 120 19.13 -11.34 9.62
C VAL A 120 17.74 -11.96 9.47
N HIS A 121 17.50 -13.06 10.15
CA HIS A 121 16.18 -13.69 10.29
C HIS A 121 15.49 -13.93 8.94
N PRO A 122 16.14 -14.68 8.00
CA PRO A 122 15.57 -14.94 6.68
C PRO A 122 14.29 -15.76 6.76
N VAL A 123 13.32 -15.41 5.91
CA VAL A 123 12.10 -16.19 5.69
C VAL A 123 11.96 -16.43 4.19
N ARG A 124 11.75 -17.70 3.82
CA ARG A 124 11.41 -18.05 2.44
C ARG A 124 9.92 -17.93 2.23
N HIS A 125 9.56 -17.23 1.17
CA HIS A 125 8.16 -17.04 0.77
C HIS A 125 7.92 -17.69 -0.58
N ARG A 126 6.76 -18.35 -0.71
CA ARG A 126 6.22 -18.78 -1.99
C ARG A 126 4.84 -18.21 -2.13
N ILE A 127 4.59 -17.52 -3.23
CA ILE A 127 3.33 -16.84 -3.50
C ILE A 127 2.73 -17.38 -4.79
N THR A 128 1.45 -17.72 -4.72
CA THR A 128 0.61 -17.95 -5.90
C THR A 128 -0.31 -16.76 -6.04
N PHE A 129 -0.17 -16.03 -7.11
CA PHE A 129 -1.00 -14.88 -7.44
C PHE A 129 -1.90 -15.23 -8.64
N THR A 130 -3.21 -15.04 -8.49
CA THR A 130 -4.19 -15.31 -9.54
C THR A 130 -5.05 -14.09 -9.80
N LEU A 131 -5.22 -13.74 -11.07
CA LEU A 131 -6.20 -12.77 -11.55
C LEU A 131 -7.20 -13.49 -12.45
N THR A 132 -8.50 -13.27 -12.25
CA THR A 132 -9.56 -13.92 -12.99
C THR A 132 -10.51 -12.88 -13.57
N MET A 133 -10.53 -12.74 -14.89
CA MET A 133 -11.52 -11.94 -15.61
C MET A 133 -12.90 -12.61 -15.52
N GLN A 134 -13.93 -11.84 -15.18
CA GLN A 134 -15.30 -12.35 -15.10
C GLN A 134 -15.86 -12.68 -16.49
N PRO A 135 -16.75 -13.67 -16.60
CA PRO A 135 -17.41 -14.00 -17.86
C PRO A 135 -18.48 -12.96 -18.24
N ASN A 136 -18.93 -13.02 -19.49
CA ASN A 136 -20.04 -12.24 -20.02
C ASN A 136 -19.87 -10.71 -19.90
N LEU A 137 -18.62 -10.22 -19.93
CA LEU A 137 -18.37 -8.79 -19.88
C LEU A 137 -18.82 -8.09 -21.17
N PRO A 138 -19.46 -6.90 -21.06
CA PRO A 138 -19.91 -6.15 -22.22
C PRO A 138 -18.78 -5.85 -23.20
N GLY A 139 -19.00 -6.18 -24.48
CA GLY A 139 -18.05 -5.94 -25.57
C GLY A 139 -16.90 -6.94 -25.66
N VAL A 140 -16.84 -7.95 -24.80
CA VAL A 140 -15.88 -9.06 -24.89
C VAL A 140 -16.50 -10.17 -25.75
N LYS A 141 -15.74 -10.65 -26.72
CA LYS A 141 -16.16 -11.70 -27.67
C LYS A 141 -15.03 -12.69 -27.92
N THR A 142 -15.35 -13.82 -28.52
CA THR A 142 -14.34 -14.77 -29.03
C THR A 142 -13.32 -14.03 -29.90
N GLY A 143 -12.02 -14.23 -29.64
CA GLY A 143 -10.91 -13.57 -30.33
C GLY A 143 -10.46 -12.26 -29.70
N SER A 144 -11.22 -11.64 -28.76
CA SER A 144 -10.77 -10.47 -28.03
C SER A 144 -9.42 -10.72 -27.33
N LEU A 145 -8.51 -9.77 -27.41
CA LEU A 145 -7.19 -9.88 -26.79
C LEU A 145 -7.21 -9.32 -25.38
N VAL A 146 -6.95 -10.19 -24.40
CA VAL A 146 -6.79 -9.83 -22.99
C VAL A 146 -5.31 -9.68 -22.69
N ARG A 147 -4.95 -8.56 -22.05
CA ARG A 147 -3.60 -8.24 -21.59
C ARG A 147 -3.61 -8.05 -20.08
N VAL A 148 -2.67 -8.68 -19.39
CA VAL A 148 -2.59 -8.67 -17.94
C VAL A 148 -1.16 -8.34 -17.50
N TRP A 149 -1.04 -7.45 -16.52
CA TRP A 149 0.17 -7.15 -15.79
C TRP A 149 -0.04 -7.57 -14.33
N LEU A 150 0.72 -8.53 -13.86
CA LEU A 150 0.77 -8.87 -12.43
C LEU A 150 2.01 -8.27 -11.78
N PRO A 151 1.95 -7.89 -10.50
CA PRO A 151 3.10 -7.35 -9.79
C PRO A 151 4.12 -8.46 -9.52
N TYR A 152 5.37 -8.27 -9.95
CA TYR A 152 6.44 -9.22 -9.77
C TYR A 152 7.51 -8.69 -8.79
N PRO A 153 8.03 -9.51 -7.85
CA PRO A 153 8.92 -9.00 -6.82
C PRO A 153 10.24 -8.46 -7.34
N GLN A 154 10.72 -7.40 -6.69
CA GLN A 154 12.05 -6.83 -6.94
C GLN A 154 13.13 -7.73 -6.33
N GLU A 155 14.28 -7.88 -7.00
CA GLU A 155 15.53 -8.20 -6.33
C GLU A 155 15.99 -6.94 -5.58
N TYR A 156 16.13 -7.04 -4.28
CA TYR A 156 16.46 -5.90 -3.44
C TYR A 156 17.43 -6.31 -2.32
N ARG A 157 17.97 -5.35 -1.59
CA ARG A 157 18.93 -5.60 -0.49
C ARG A 157 18.49 -6.76 0.41
N GLN A 158 17.29 -6.65 1.00
CA GLN A 158 16.75 -7.66 1.91
C GLN A 158 15.84 -8.69 1.22
N GLN A 159 15.56 -8.57 -0.08
CA GLN A 159 14.71 -9.51 -0.83
C GLN A 159 15.50 -10.12 -1.98
N ARG A 160 15.86 -11.38 -1.86
CA ARG A 160 16.84 -12.05 -2.73
C ARG A 160 16.30 -13.37 -3.26
N GLU A 161 16.99 -13.95 -4.23
CA GLU A 161 16.67 -15.24 -4.83
C GLU A 161 15.26 -15.27 -5.43
N VAL A 162 14.85 -14.14 -6.01
CA VAL A 162 13.55 -14.03 -6.68
C VAL A 162 13.52 -14.92 -7.90
N ARG A 163 12.60 -15.87 -7.94
CA ARG A 163 12.47 -16.80 -9.06
C ARG A 163 11.02 -17.04 -9.42
N LEU A 164 10.71 -16.99 -10.69
CA LEU A 164 9.46 -17.47 -11.25
C LEU A 164 9.47 -19.00 -11.24
N ILE A 165 8.47 -19.62 -10.64
CA ILE A 165 8.30 -21.08 -10.59
C ILE A 165 7.40 -21.52 -11.75
N ARG A 166 6.31 -20.78 -11.97
CA ARG A 166 5.32 -21.06 -13.03
C ARG A 166 4.52 -19.78 -13.32
N ALA A 167 4.11 -19.63 -14.56
CA ALA A 167 3.07 -18.69 -14.96
C ALA A 167 2.13 -19.33 -15.98
N THR A 168 0.86 -18.96 -15.97
CA THR A 168 -0.14 -19.43 -16.90
C THR A 168 -1.09 -18.27 -17.27
N PRO A 169 -1.16 -17.89 -18.56
CA PRO A 169 -0.32 -18.35 -19.68
C PRO A 169 1.15 -17.98 -19.52
N GLU A 170 2.04 -18.52 -20.37
CA GLU A 170 3.45 -18.14 -20.40
C GLU A 170 3.61 -16.62 -20.58
N PRO A 171 4.50 -15.98 -19.80
CA PRO A 171 4.68 -14.54 -19.87
C PRO A 171 5.32 -14.11 -21.19
N ARG A 172 4.86 -13.01 -21.72
CA ARG A 172 5.48 -12.34 -22.87
C ARG A 172 6.68 -11.50 -22.45
N VAL A 173 6.59 -10.88 -21.27
CA VAL A 173 7.64 -10.03 -20.70
C VAL A 173 7.70 -10.21 -19.21
N ILE A 174 8.89 -10.35 -18.68
CA ILE A 174 9.19 -10.12 -17.26
C ILE A 174 10.00 -8.83 -17.21
N ALA A 175 9.47 -7.81 -16.55
CA ALA A 175 10.12 -6.51 -16.48
C ALA A 175 11.50 -6.59 -15.77
N PRO A 176 12.48 -5.79 -16.21
CA PRO A 176 13.79 -5.75 -15.56
C PRO A 176 13.64 -5.27 -14.11
N ASN A 177 14.55 -5.71 -13.26
CA ASN A 177 14.64 -5.21 -11.90
C ASN A 177 14.94 -3.71 -11.87
N ALA A 178 14.43 -3.00 -10.88
CA ALA A 178 14.78 -1.60 -10.69
C ALA A 178 16.23 -1.47 -10.22
N ILE A 179 16.91 -0.43 -10.70
CA ILE A 179 18.27 -0.11 -10.25
C ILE A 179 18.15 0.68 -8.95
N ASP A 180 18.73 0.17 -7.88
CA ASP A 180 18.80 0.88 -6.60
C ASP A 180 20.05 1.79 -6.54
N GLY A 181 19.82 3.04 -6.24
CA GLY A 181 20.83 4.07 -6.15
C GLY A 181 20.20 5.40 -5.73
N LYS A 182 20.74 6.55 -6.17
CA LYS A 182 20.10 7.85 -5.94
C LYS A 182 18.70 7.90 -6.54
N GLN A 183 18.55 7.35 -7.73
CA GLN A 183 17.30 7.28 -8.48
C GLN A 183 17.00 5.84 -8.84
N VAL A 184 15.75 5.46 -8.74
CA VAL A 184 15.28 4.17 -9.21
C VAL A 184 15.16 4.21 -10.72
N GLY A 185 15.86 3.29 -11.39
CA GLY A 185 15.76 3.03 -12.83
C GLY A 185 15.01 1.74 -13.13
N GLY A 186 15.19 1.18 -14.33
CA GLY A 186 14.55 -0.07 -14.73
C GLY A 186 13.03 -0.02 -14.64
N ALA A 187 12.40 -1.01 -13.98
CA ALA A 187 10.97 -1.09 -13.74
C ALA A 187 10.64 -0.94 -12.25
N PRO A 188 10.50 0.31 -11.75
CA PRO A 188 10.18 0.55 -10.33
C PRO A 188 8.84 -0.04 -9.87
N GLN A 189 7.89 -0.22 -10.80
CA GLN A 189 6.71 -1.07 -10.63
C GLN A 189 6.93 -2.29 -11.53
N ARG A 190 7.52 -3.35 -10.96
CA ARG A 190 7.97 -4.52 -11.72
C ARG A 190 6.78 -5.40 -12.09
N THR A 191 6.71 -5.83 -13.33
CA THR A 191 5.59 -6.59 -13.89
C THR A 191 6.03 -7.93 -14.46
N ILE A 192 5.12 -8.90 -14.38
CA ILE A 192 5.05 -10.02 -15.31
C ILE A 192 3.85 -9.78 -16.23
N TYR A 193 4.10 -9.76 -17.55
CA TYR A 193 3.09 -9.42 -18.54
C TYR A 193 2.69 -10.64 -19.36
N MET A 194 1.38 -10.85 -19.46
CA MET A 194 0.78 -12.00 -20.14
C MET A 194 -0.33 -11.56 -21.10
N GLU A 195 -0.52 -12.35 -22.16
CA GLU A 195 -1.57 -12.14 -23.14
C GLU A 195 -2.33 -13.43 -23.41
N GLN A 196 -3.63 -13.33 -23.57
CA GLN A 196 -4.46 -14.45 -24.01
C GLN A 196 -5.66 -13.97 -24.82
N ARG A 197 -6.03 -14.72 -25.87
CA ARG A 197 -7.26 -14.47 -26.59
C ARG A 197 -8.42 -15.21 -25.93
N VAL A 198 -9.56 -14.56 -25.85
CA VAL A 198 -10.82 -15.15 -25.37
C VAL A 198 -11.25 -16.23 -26.34
N THR A 199 -11.41 -17.44 -25.86
CA THR A 199 -11.97 -18.56 -26.64
C THR A 199 -13.49 -18.68 -26.47
N ASP A 200 -13.97 -18.47 -25.23
CA ASP A 200 -15.37 -18.46 -24.86
C ASP A 200 -15.63 -17.29 -23.88
N PRO A 201 -16.37 -16.25 -24.28
CA PRO A 201 -16.68 -15.14 -23.40
C PRO A 201 -17.62 -15.49 -22.24
N GLY A 202 -18.28 -16.65 -22.28
CA GLY A 202 -19.14 -17.17 -21.22
C GLY A 202 -18.36 -17.86 -20.09
N GLN A 203 -17.04 -18.01 -20.24
CA GLN A 203 -16.18 -18.60 -19.22
C GLN A 203 -15.23 -17.57 -18.61
N PRO A 204 -14.89 -17.69 -17.30
CA PRO A 204 -13.88 -16.86 -16.68
C PRO A 204 -12.51 -17.13 -17.30
N LEU A 205 -11.70 -16.09 -17.46
CA LEU A 205 -10.34 -16.21 -17.97
C LEU A 205 -9.32 -15.97 -16.86
N LYS A 206 -8.47 -16.98 -16.59
CA LYS A 206 -7.55 -17.00 -15.47
C LYS A 206 -6.12 -16.74 -15.92
N PHE A 207 -5.42 -15.89 -15.14
CA PHE A 207 -3.98 -15.64 -15.23
C PHE A 207 -3.37 -15.94 -13.88
N GLU A 208 -2.27 -16.67 -13.86
CA GLU A 208 -1.63 -17.11 -12.61
C GLU A 208 -0.13 -16.99 -12.72
N GLU A 209 0.51 -16.53 -11.67
CA GLU A 209 1.95 -16.67 -11.46
C GLU A 209 2.23 -17.31 -10.10
N VAL A 210 3.30 -18.10 -10.05
CA VAL A 210 3.86 -18.66 -8.82
C VAL A 210 5.33 -18.27 -8.77
N PHE A 211 5.72 -17.59 -7.72
CA PHE A 211 7.10 -17.18 -7.51
C PHE A 211 7.55 -17.45 -6.07
N ALA A 212 8.85 -17.49 -5.88
CA ALA A 212 9.45 -17.60 -4.56
C ALA A 212 10.63 -16.64 -4.41
N TYR A 213 10.92 -16.27 -3.17
CA TYR A 213 12.03 -15.39 -2.79
C TYR A 213 12.38 -15.62 -1.32
N THR A 214 13.55 -15.12 -0.91
CA THR A 214 13.97 -15.03 0.48
C THR A 214 13.95 -13.59 0.91
N CYS A 215 13.20 -13.27 2.00
CA CYS A 215 13.20 -11.95 2.62
C CYS A 215 13.95 -12.02 3.95
N TYR A 216 14.89 -11.11 4.13
CA TYR A 216 15.64 -10.91 5.37
C TYR A 216 15.02 -9.74 6.15
N ALA A 217 14.99 -9.85 7.46
CA ALA A 217 14.81 -8.65 8.27
C ALA A 217 16.02 -7.74 8.08
N TYR A 218 15.78 -6.44 7.94
CA TYR A 218 16.82 -5.44 7.77
C TYR A 218 16.93 -4.57 9.02
N TYR A 219 18.02 -4.77 9.77
CA TYR A 219 18.29 -4.08 11.02
C TYR A 219 19.73 -3.54 11.06
N PRO A 220 20.06 -2.50 10.27
CA PRO A 220 21.35 -1.85 10.37
C PRO A 220 21.50 -1.12 11.71
N ARG A 221 22.73 -1.10 12.24
CA ARG A 221 23.02 -0.31 13.43
C ARG A 221 23.01 1.19 13.11
N LEU A 222 21.92 1.86 13.46
CA LEU A 222 21.72 3.29 13.24
C LEU A 222 22.19 4.08 14.45
N GLU A 223 23.16 4.96 14.23
CA GLU A 223 23.70 5.87 15.27
C GLU A 223 23.62 7.31 14.74
N ALA A 224 22.84 8.16 15.38
CA ALA A 224 22.64 9.54 14.93
C ALA A 224 23.99 10.28 14.76
N ALA A 225 24.97 10.04 15.64
CA ALA A 225 26.30 10.65 15.54
C ALA A 225 27.07 10.26 14.25
N LYS A 226 26.70 9.16 13.59
CA LYS A 226 27.32 8.70 12.35
C LYS A 226 26.58 9.19 11.09
N ALA A 227 25.40 9.79 11.24
CA ALA A 227 24.66 10.31 10.12
C ALA A 227 25.44 11.46 9.46
N GLN A 228 25.55 11.38 8.13
CA GLN A 228 26.29 12.32 7.32
C GLN A 228 25.34 13.20 6.50
N PRO A 229 25.74 14.41 6.11
CA PRO A 229 25.02 15.19 5.13
C PRO A 229 24.82 14.43 3.82
N LEU A 230 23.83 14.82 3.06
CA LEU A 230 23.66 14.28 1.71
C LEU A 230 24.93 14.52 0.88
N PRO A 231 25.28 13.58 -0.02
CA PRO A 231 26.36 13.80 -1.00
C PRO A 231 26.14 15.12 -1.77
N ALA A 232 27.20 15.90 -2.00
CA ALA A 232 27.12 17.20 -2.66
C ALA A 232 26.48 17.11 -4.06
N ASP A 233 26.63 15.98 -4.73
CA ASP A 233 26.08 15.70 -6.06
C ASP A 233 24.66 15.06 -6.01
N TRP A 234 24.01 14.99 -4.84
CA TRP A 234 22.68 14.35 -4.71
C TRP A 234 21.65 14.98 -5.64
N GLY A 235 21.68 16.31 -5.79
CA GLY A 235 20.71 17.03 -6.58
C GLY A 235 19.34 17.10 -5.90
N ARG A 236 18.27 17.03 -6.70
CA ARG A 236 16.88 17.21 -6.22
C ARG A 236 16.09 15.90 -6.13
N ALA A 237 16.71 14.77 -6.43
CA ALA A 237 16.07 13.47 -6.45
C ALA A 237 15.39 13.16 -5.09
N TYR A 238 14.10 12.86 -5.13
CA TYR A 238 13.28 12.53 -3.95
C TYR A 238 13.24 13.61 -2.84
N LEU A 239 13.58 14.87 -3.18
CA LEU A 239 13.45 16.05 -2.31
C LEU A 239 12.34 17.00 -2.76
N GLU A 240 11.83 16.83 -3.99
CA GLU A 240 10.81 17.70 -4.57
C GLU A 240 9.40 17.18 -4.34
N GLU A 241 8.43 18.07 -4.48
CA GLU A 241 7.04 17.63 -4.59
C GLU A 241 6.83 16.82 -5.87
N ARG A 242 5.81 15.96 -5.85
CA ARG A 242 5.35 15.20 -7.01
C ARG A 242 3.84 15.16 -7.01
N LEU A 243 3.28 16.16 -7.68
CA LEU A 243 1.83 16.34 -7.77
C LEU A 243 1.16 15.14 -8.49
N PRO A 244 -0.09 14.83 -8.13
CA PRO A 244 -0.90 15.55 -7.13
C PRO A 244 -0.72 15.02 -5.69
N HIS A 245 -0.04 13.87 -5.48
CA HIS A 245 -0.07 13.14 -4.22
C HIS A 245 0.96 13.64 -3.19
N ILE A 246 2.18 13.94 -3.61
CA ILE A 246 3.21 14.57 -2.75
C ILE A 246 3.15 16.08 -3.01
N ALA A 247 2.33 16.79 -2.24
CA ALA A 247 2.04 18.21 -2.44
C ALA A 247 2.57 19.05 -1.27
N PHE A 248 3.38 20.06 -1.57
CA PHE A 248 4.00 20.93 -0.57
C PHE A 248 3.10 22.13 -0.22
N THR A 249 2.00 21.86 0.49
CA THR A 249 1.08 22.93 0.92
C THR A 249 1.68 23.80 2.02
N PRO A 250 1.19 25.05 2.21
CA PRO A 250 1.64 25.89 3.32
C PRO A 250 1.47 25.24 4.70
N GLU A 251 0.39 24.46 4.90
CA GLU A 251 0.10 23.76 6.14
C GLU A 251 1.12 22.66 6.41
N LEU A 252 1.41 21.82 5.41
CA LEU A 252 2.41 20.75 5.50
C LEU A 252 3.82 21.32 5.70
N ARG A 253 4.15 22.47 5.07
CA ARG A 253 5.44 23.15 5.31
C ARG A 253 5.58 23.63 6.77
N ARG A 254 4.52 24.28 7.31
CA ARG A 254 4.52 24.71 8.72
C ARG A 254 4.64 23.53 9.67
N GLN A 255 3.91 22.43 9.39
CA GLN A 255 3.95 21.24 10.23
C GLN A 255 5.31 20.56 10.19
N ALA A 256 5.93 20.39 9.03
CA ALA A 256 7.28 19.82 8.91
C ALA A 256 8.28 20.66 9.72
N ALA A 257 8.27 21.98 9.56
CA ALA A 257 9.14 22.88 10.30
C ALA A 257 8.93 22.79 11.83
N ALA A 258 7.67 22.66 12.27
CA ALA A 258 7.33 22.51 13.68
C ALA A 258 7.86 21.20 14.27
N ILE A 259 7.70 20.07 13.56
CA ILE A 259 8.15 18.74 14.01
C ILE A 259 9.68 18.69 14.17
N VAL A 260 10.41 19.21 13.17
CA VAL A 260 11.89 19.14 13.17
C VAL A 260 12.56 20.33 13.82
N ARG A 261 11.82 21.21 14.46
CA ARG A 261 12.31 22.48 15.03
C ARG A 261 13.64 22.32 15.77
N GLY A 262 14.67 23.06 15.34
CA GLY A 262 16.00 23.07 15.94
C GLY A 262 16.85 21.82 15.70
N GLU A 263 16.31 20.80 15.04
CA GLU A 263 17.05 19.57 14.75
C GLU A 263 17.72 19.64 13.38
N THR A 264 18.97 19.20 13.29
CA THR A 264 19.75 19.16 12.04
C THR A 264 20.07 17.74 11.58
N ASN A 265 20.11 16.79 12.53
CA ASN A 265 20.43 15.40 12.22
C ASN A 265 19.33 14.71 11.42
N PRO A 266 19.60 14.12 10.24
CA PRO A 266 18.56 13.56 9.38
C PRO A 266 17.84 12.34 10.00
N LEU A 267 18.55 11.48 10.75
CA LEU A 267 17.92 10.35 11.44
C LEU A 267 16.96 10.83 12.53
N THR A 268 17.38 11.80 13.34
CA THR A 268 16.54 12.34 14.42
C THR A 268 15.33 13.09 13.85
N ARG A 269 15.49 13.84 12.74
CA ARG A 269 14.37 14.46 12.01
C ARG A 269 13.38 13.40 11.54
N ALA A 270 13.87 12.35 10.89
CA ALA A 270 13.02 11.25 10.38
C ALA A 270 12.26 10.56 11.52
N LEU A 271 12.92 10.28 12.65
CA LEU A 271 12.28 9.70 13.83
C LEU A 271 11.17 10.59 14.41
N ARG A 272 11.40 11.90 14.50
CA ARG A 272 10.36 12.85 14.93
C ARG A 272 9.16 12.84 14.00
N ILE A 273 9.38 12.83 12.67
CA ILE A 273 8.32 12.77 11.67
C ILE A 273 7.60 11.42 11.74
N PHE A 274 8.32 10.30 11.86
CA PHE A 274 7.77 8.96 12.03
C PHE A 274 6.81 8.90 13.22
N ARG A 275 7.25 9.30 14.40
CA ARG A 275 6.44 9.32 15.62
C ARG A 275 5.22 10.23 15.47
N TRP A 276 5.40 11.40 14.83
CA TRP A 276 4.29 12.31 14.60
C TRP A 276 3.24 11.69 13.68
N VAL A 277 3.63 11.16 12.52
CA VAL A 277 2.68 10.55 11.57
C VAL A 277 1.98 9.35 12.20
N SER A 278 2.72 8.44 12.83
CA SER A 278 2.17 7.24 13.50
C SER A 278 1.12 7.56 14.57
N THR A 279 1.24 8.73 15.22
CA THR A 279 0.32 9.12 16.29
C THR A 279 -0.81 10.04 15.85
N HIS A 280 -0.63 10.84 14.78
CA HIS A 280 -1.58 11.86 14.34
C HIS A 280 -2.41 11.44 13.12
N ILE A 281 -1.88 10.59 12.27
CA ILE A 281 -2.61 10.09 11.09
C ILE A 281 -3.10 8.68 11.40
N LYS A 282 -4.34 8.54 11.85
CA LYS A 282 -4.89 7.24 12.25
C LYS A 282 -5.25 6.40 11.03
N TRP A 283 -5.00 5.09 11.11
CA TRP A 283 -5.38 4.19 10.04
C TRP A 283 -6.91 4.10 9.87
N ASN A 284 -7.38 4.16 8.63
CA ASN A 284 -8.77 3.92 8.26
C ASN A 284 -8.84 3.14 6.94
N ALA A 285 -9.96 2.46 6.70
CA ALA A 285 -10.26 1.94 5.38
C ALA A 285 -10.46 3.12 4.41
N GLU A 286 -9.73 3.12 3.28
CA GLU A 286 -9.63 4.27 2.39
C GLU A 286 -10.31 4.01 1.03
N ASP A 287 -10.62 5.09 0.30
CA ASP A 287 -11.07 5.04 -1.09
C ASP A 287 -9.99 4.41 -1.97
N GLU A 288 -10.40 3.82 -3.10
CA GLU A 288 -9.43 3.37 -4.09
C GLU A 288 -8.57 4.54 -4.59
N TYR A 289 -7.26 4.34 -4.65
CA TYR A 289 -6.26 5.40 -4.89
C TYR A 289 -6.49 6.18 -6.17
N GLY A 290 -7.01 5.53 -7.21
CA GLY A 290 -7.39 6.19 -8.45
C GLY A 290 -8.54 7.20 -8.33
N THR A 291 -9.20 7.30 -7.16
CA THR A 291 -10.27 8.26 -6.89
C THR A 291 -9.87 9.34 -5.88
N ILE A 292 -8.66 9.26 -5.33
CA ILE A 292 -8.15 10.23 -4.34
C ILE A 292 -7.36 11.34 -5.04
N PRO A 293 -7.82 12.61 -4.96
CA PRO A 293 -7.16 13.72 -5.66
C PRO A 293 -5.73 14.01 -5.16
N SER A 294 -5.46 13.84 -3.85
CA SER A 294 -4.13 14.05 -3.26
C SER A 294 -4.02 13.35 -1.91
N PHE A 295 -3.10 12.41 -1.80
CA PHE A 295 -2.91 11.61 -0.57
C PHE A 295 -2.41 12.47 0.59
N ALA A 296 -1.34 13.25 0.39
CA ALA A 296 -0.77 14.08 1.46
C ALA A 296 -1.77 15.11 1.99
N ARG A 297 -2.50 15.80 1.11
CA ARG A 297 -3.53 16.79 1.52
C ARG A 297 -4.66 16.12 2.29
N LYS A 298 -5.18 15.00 1.74
CA LYS A 298 -6.29 14.26 2.36
C LYS A 298 -5.91 13.73 3.73
N GLY A 299 -4.80 12.98 3.82
CA GLY A 299 -4.34 12.39 5.07
C GLY A 299 -4.06 13.41 6.14
N PHE A 300 -3.36 14.49 5.80
CA PHE A 300 -3.05 15.57 6.73
C PHE A 300 -4.30 16.30 7.22
N ALA A 301 -5.20 16.67 6.32
CA ALA A 301 -6.42 17.40 6.68
C ALA A 301 -7.41 16.56 7.50
N ALA A 302 -7.52 15.27 7.20
CA ALA A 302 -8.43 14.36 7.89
C ALA A 302 -7.84 13.76 9.19
N GLY A 303 -6.52 13.82 9.39
CA GLY A 303 -5.84 13.06 10.45
C GLY A 303 -6.02 11.55 10.33
N ARG A 304 -6.34 11.06 9.12
CA ARG A 304 -6.66 9.65 8.82
C ARG A 304 -6.19 9.28 7.42
N GLY A 305 -5.82 8.02 7.25
CA GLY A 305 -5.50 7.43 5.96
C GLY A 305 -5.12 5.97 6.14
N ASP A 306 -5.18 5.19 5.08
CA ASP A 306 -4.59 3.86 5.09
C ASP A 306 -3.05 3.93 4.98
N CYS A 307 -2.40 2.78 4.84
CA CYS A 307 -0.95 2.68 4.81
C CYS A 307 -0.33 3.60 3.74
N GLY A 308 -0.90 3.66 2.53
CA GLY A 308 -0.35 4.49 1.47
C GLY A 308 -0.57 5.98 1.66
N VAL A 309 -1.72 6.38 2.20
CA VAL A 309 -1.96 7.78 2.57
C VAL A 309 -1.02 8.20 3.71
N GLN A 310 -0.85 7.35 4.74
CA GLN A 310 0.09 7.59 5.85
C GLN A 310 1.54 7.70 5.34
N ALA A 311 1.98 6.74 4.50
CA ALA A 311 3.31 6.74 3.90
C ALA A 311 3.55 8.01 3.06
N THR A 312 2.54 8.49 2.31
CA THR A 312 2.68 9.71 1.49
C THR A 312 2.77 10.96 2.35
N VAL A 313 2.01 11.06 3.46
CA VAL A 313 2.17 12.18 4.42
C VAL A 313 3.59 12.16 4.98
N PHE A 314 4.10 11.00 5.39
CA PHE A 314 5.47 10.85 5.88
C PHE A 314 6.52 11.28 4.84
N VAL A 315 6.43 10.74 3.62
CA VAL A 315 7.33 11.12 2.51
C VAL A 315 7.31 12.62 2.26
N THR A 316 6.12 13.24 2.27
CA THR A 316 5.97 14.68 2.05
C THR A 316 6.66 15.49 3.15
N LEU A 317 6.45 15.13 4.42
CA LEU A 317 7.09 15.80 5.56
C LEU A 317 8.60 15.61 5.57
N CYS A 318 9.11 14.43 5.22
CA CYS A 318 10.54 14.16 5.10
C CYS A 318 11.17 15.02 4.00
N ARG A 319 10.58 15.08 2.81
CA ARG A 319 11.09 15.93 1.71
C ARG A 319 11.11 17.41 2.10
N LEU A 320 10.07 17.89 2.77
CA LEU A 320 10.01 19.25 3.32
C LEU A 320 11.08 19.52 4.39
N ALA A 321 11.50 18.50 5.13
CA ALA A 321 12.57 18.55 6.10
C ALA A 321 13.98 18.35 5.50
N GLY A 322 14.10 18.23 4.17
CA GLY A 322 15.37 18.03 3.47
C GLY A 322 15.88 16.58 3.51
N ILE A 323 15.02 15.61 3.79
CA ILE A 323 15.36 14.18 3.78
C ILE A 323 14.79 13.57 2.50
N PRO A 324 15.64 13.00 1.61
CA PRO A 324 15.12 12.28 0.44
C PRO A 324 14.25 11.11 0.89
N ALA A 325 13.05 11.04 0.36
CA ALA A 325 12.10 10.01 0.72
C ALA A 325 11.31 9.53 -0.49
N ARG A 326 11.04 8.20 -0.55
CA ARG A 326 10.27 7.58 -1.62
C ARG A 326 9.26 6.58 -1.07
N TRP A 327 8.31 6.22 -1.91
CA TRP A 327 7.32 5.18 -1.66
C TRP A 327 7.91 3.80 -1.91
N GLN A 328 7.48 2.82 -1.13
CA GLN A 328 7.67 1.41 -1.40
C GLN A 328 6.37 0.66 -1.10
N SER A 329 6.05 -0.39 -1.84
CA SER A 329 4.82 -1.15 -1.64
C SER A 329 4.92 -2.60 -2.08
N GLY A 330 3.97 -3.40 -1.58
CA GLY A 330 3.88 -4.81 -1.87
C GLY A 330 2.90 -5.53 -0.93
N LEU A 331 3.37 -6.57 -0.25
CA LEU A 331 2.55 -7.30 0.72
C LEU A 331 3.16 -7.24 2.12
N GLU A 332 2.30 -7.14 3.12
CA GLU A 332 2.59 -7.64 4.45
C GLU A 332 2.14 -9.08 4.55
N ILE A 333 2.93 -9.90 5.22
CA ILE A 333 2.68 -11.32 5.41
C ILE A 333 2.75 -11.60 6.91
N LYS A 334 2.09 -12.65 7.38
CA LYS A 334 2.20 -13.12 8.77
C LYS A 334 2.51 -14.60 8.78
N PRO A 335 3.18 -15.12 9.81
CA PRO A 335 3.53 -16.54 9.92
C PRO A 335 2.34 -17.50 9.91
N THR A 336 1.19 -17.06 10.40
CA THR A 336 -0.11 -17.68 10.12
C THR A 336 -0.51 -17.18 8.73
N PRO A 337 -0.82 -18.04 7.75
CA PRO A 337 -0.82 -17.66 6.32
C PRO A 337 -1.88 -16.61 5.97
N THR A 338 -1.73 -15.44 6.57
CA THR A 338 -2.51 -14.24 6.30
C THR A 338 -1.61 -13.20 5.65
N TRP A 339 -2.16 -12.44 4.74
CA TRP A 339 -1.46 -11.40 4.02
C TRP A 339 -2.37 -10.17 3.85
N GLY A 340 -1.76 -9.03 3.56
CA GLY A 340 -2.46 -7.81 3.18
C GLY A 340 -1.64 -7.03 2.15
N MET A 341 -2.32 -6.24 1.32
CA MET A 341 -1.66 -5.20 0.54
C MET A 341 -1.12 -4.15 1.49
N HIS A 342 0.13 -3.71 1.27
CA HIS A 342 0.76 -2.81 2.21
C HIS A 342 1.71 -1.84 1.53
N ASP A 343 1.70 -0.62 2.05
CA ASP A 343 2.51 0.49 1.58
C ASP A 343 3.32 1.06 2.74
N TRP A 344 4.56 1.42 2.46
CA TRP A 344 5.46 2.06 3.39
C TRP A 344 6.38 3.05 2.67
N ALA A 345 7.38 3.55 3.34
CA ALA A 345 8.33 4.51 2.78
C ALA A 345 9.76 4.04 2.91
N GLU A 346 10.65 4.68 2.17
CA GLU A 346 12.08 4.68 2.43
C GLU A 346 12.58 6.12 2.51
N ILE A 347 13.59 6.33 3.35
CA ILE A 347 14.37 7.57 3.44
C ILE A 347 15.82 7.30 3.10
N TYR A 348 16.52 8.27 2.52
CA TYR A 348 17.96 8.16 2.32
C TYR A 348 18.71 8.90 3.42
N VAL A 349 19.59 8.18 4.12
CA VAL A 349 20.48 8.76 5.13
C VAL A 349 21.88 8.18 4.95
N ALA A 350 22.87 9.02 4.61
CA ALA A 350 24.26 8.59 4.55
C ALA A 350 24.83 8.32 5.97
N PRO A 351 25.68 7.29 6.16
CA PRO A 351 26.26 6.43 5.13
C PRO A 351 25.42 5.18 4.79
N TRP A 352 24.26 4.95 5.43
CA TRP A 352 23.48 3.69 5.31
C TRP A 352 22.74 3.56 3.98
N GLY A 353 22.49 4.67 3.26
CA GLY A 353 21.69 4.63 2.05
C GLY A 353 20.18 4.67 2.31
N TRP A 354 19.40 3.95 1.52
CA TRP A 354 17.95 3.85 1.68
C TRP A 354 17.57 3.00 2.89
N LEU A 355 16.79 3.56 3.80
CA LEU A 355 16.30 2.93 5.02
C LEU A 355 14.77 2.81 4.97
N PRO A 356 14.20 1.63 5.25
CA PRO A 356 12.74 1.46 5.25
C PRO A 356 12.11 2.18 6.45
N VAL A 357 10.90 2.72 6.24
CA VAL A 357 10.10 3.35 7.30
C VAL A 357 8.63 3.00 7.12
N ASP A 358 8.05 2.35 8.12
CA ASP A 358 6.65 1.94 8.10
C ASP A 358 5.85 2.65 9.19
N VAL A 359 5.25 3.77 8.83
CA VAL A 359 4.46 4.61 9.75
C VAL A 359 3.10 4.00 10.10
N SER A 360 2.63 3.02 9.31
CA SER A 360 1.38 2.31 9.55
C SER A 360 1.53 1.26 10.66
N TYR A 361 2.62 0.50 10.64
CA TYR A 361 3.02 -0.30 11.79
C TYR A 361 3.40 0.60 12.98
N GLY A 362 4.03 1.73 12.71
CA GLY A 362 4.21 2.83 13.64
C GLY A 362 5.02 2.49 14.90
N VAL A 363 4.78 3.29 15.93
CA VAL A 363 5.41 3.10 17.24
C VAL A 363 4.83 1.86 17.92
N GLN A 364 5.69 0.89 18.26
CA GLN A 364 5.28 -0.36 18.89
C GLN A 364 5.11 -0.22 20.41
N PRO A 365 4.21 -1.01 21.03
CA PRO A 365 3.96 -0.96 22.47
C PRO A 365 5.10 -1.64 23.25
N SER A 366 6.23 -0.95 23.42
CA SER A 366 7.41 -1.43 24.14
C SER A 366 8.08 -0.30 24.89
N SER A 367 8.66 -0.61 26.05
CA SER A 367 9.54 0.31 26.78
C SER A 367 10.97 0.33 26.23
N ASP A 368 11.33 -0.68 25.43
CA ASP A 368 12.62 -0.71 24.73
C ASP A 368 12.53 0.16 23.47
N PRO A 369 13.30 1.24 23.36
CA PRO A 369 13.24 2.13 22.20
C PRO A 369 13.64 1.45 20.88
N ARG A 370 14.46 0.37 20.93
CA ARG A 370 14.82 -0.42 19.74
C ARG A 370 13.61 -1.13 19.13
N ILE A 371 12.66 -1.52 19.98
CA ILE A 371 11.40 -2.16 19.57
C ILE A 371 10.34 -1.09 19.30
N ALA A 372 10.22 -0.09 20.17
CA ALA A 372 9.23 0.96 20.02
C ALA A 372 9.36 1.70 18.68
N ASP A 373 10.55 2.04 18.26
CA ASP A 373 10.86 2.77 17.04
C ASP A 373 11.35 1.87 15.88
N PHE A 374 11.17 0.56 16.01
CA PHE A 374 11.72 -0.42 15.05
C PHE A 374 11.45 -0.03 13.60
N TYR A 375 10.23 0.31 13.27
CA TYR A 375 9.83 0.64 11.90
C TYR A 375 10.30 2.01 11.38
N CYS A 376 11.22 2.68 12.09
CA CYS A 376 11.92 3.86 11.60
C CYS A 376 13.38 3.52 11.26
N GLY A 377 13.60 2.98 10.09
CA GLY A 377 14.94 2.59 9.59
C GLY A 377 15.17 1.08 9.50
N HIS A 378 14.21 0.29 9.99
CA HIS A 378 14.28 -1.17 10.01
C HIS A 378 13.01 -1.81 9.46
N GLN A 379 13.10 -3.08 9.05
CA GLN A 379 11.98 -3.85 8.51
C GLN A 379 12.10 -5.33 8.88
N ASP A 380 10.98 -5.96 9.18
CA ASP A 380 10.89 -7.41 9.41
C ASP A 380 10.94 -8.20 8.09
N SER A 381 11.10 -9.53 8.19
CA SER A 381 11.23 -10.45 7.05
C SER A 381 9.90 -10.92 6.45
N TYR A 382 8.76 -10.46 6.96
CA TYR A 382 7.45 -10.83 6.46
C TYR A 382 6.89 -9.78 5.48
N ARG A 383 7.65 -9.50 4.44
CA ARG A 383 7.35 -8.51 3.40
C ARG A 383 7.58 -9.08 2.01
N THR A 384 6.79 -8.58 1.04
CA THR A 384 7.11 -8.67 -0.38
C THR A 384 7.27 -7.27 -0.93
N ILE A 385 8.37 -6.98 -1.59
CA ILE A 385 8.61 -5.70 -2.26
C ILE A 385 8.31 -5.87 -3.74
N PHE A 386 7.22 -5.25 -4.22
CA PHE A 386 6.88 -5.17 -5.64
C PHE A 386 7.36 -3.87 -6.25
N ASN A 387 7.20 -2.76 -5.52
CA ASN A 387 7.37 -1.41 -6.05
C ASN A 387 8.39 -0.62 -5.23
N LEU A 388 9.30 0.06 -5.92
CA LEU A 388 10.28 0.99 -5.33
C LEU A 388 9.93 2.46 -5.55
N ASP A 389 8.81 2.74 -6.19
CA ASP A 389 8.22 4.07 -6.34
C ASP A 389 6.73 3.94 -6.72
N TRP A 390 5.96 5.02 -6.59
CA TRP A 390 4.55 5.03 -6.96
C TRP A 390 4.32 5.62 -8.36
N GLY A 391 3.21 5.23 -8.99
CA GLY A 391 2.73 5.84 -10.23
C GLY A 391 3.74 5.79 -11.38
N ARG A 392 4.51 4.71 -11.48
CA ARG A 392 5.46 4.49 -12.57
C ARG A 392 4.81 3.74 -13.71
N GLU A 393 5.37 3.89 -14.90
CA GLU A 393 4.91 3.18 -16.08
C GLU A 393 5.17 1.68 -15.95
N LEU A 394 4.22 0.87 -16.41
CA LEU A 394 4.33 -0.59 -16.44
C LEU A 394 5.18 -1.03 -17.64
N VAL A 395 5.72 -2.24 -17.59
CA VAL A 395 6.51 -2.82 -18.67
C VAL A 395 5.85 -4.12 -19.15
N PRO A 396 5.35 -4.16 -20.41
CA PRO A 396 5.26 -3.06 -21.37
C PRO A 396 4.25 -1.99 -20.90
N PRO A 397 4.30 -0.77 -21.48
CA PRO A 397 3.35 0.29 -21.13
C PRO A 397 1.89 -0.11 -21.35
N LYS A 398 1.03 0.23 -20.41
CA LYS A 398 -0.41 0.06 -20.53
C LYS A 398 -1.04 1.24 -21.26
N SER A 399 -1.86 0.96 -22.28
CA SER A 399 -2.45 2.00 -23.11
C SER A 399 -3.70 2.66 -22.52
N SER A 400 -4.43 1.91 -21.69
CA SER A 400 -5.68 2.36 -21.07
C SER A 400 -5.46 2.92 -19.66
N LEU A 401 -6.49 3.60 -19.11
CA LEU A 401 -6.47 4.14 -17.74
C LEU A 401 -6.26 3.01 -16.73
N ARG A 402 -5.29 3.17 -15.84
CA ARG A 402 -4.97 2.17 -14.82
C ARG A 402 -6.06 2.06 -13.75
N SER A 403 -6.27 0.84 -13.25
CA SER A 403 -7.08 0.56 -12.05
C SER A 403 -6.32 0.95 -10.78
N GLU A 404 -5.02 0.64 -10.74
CA GLU A 404 -4.08 0.99 -9.66
C GLU A 404 -3.02 1.99 -10.16
N PRO A 405 -3.34 3.29 -10.25
CA PRO A 405 -2.39 4.27 -10.79
C PRO A 405 -1.23 4.58 -9.85
N ALA A 406 -1.33 4.22 -8.58
CA ALA A 406 -0.32 4.52 -7.56
C ALA A 406 0.49 3.28 -7.15
N ASP A 407 -0.14 2.35 -6.49
CA ASP A 407 0.46 1.27 -5.71
C ASP A 407 0.82 0.00 -6.51
N PHE A 408 0.06 -0.39 -7.49
CA PHE A 408 0.27 -1.58 -8.31
C PHE A 408 0.57 -2.85 -7.49
N GLN A 409 -0.45 -3.35 -6.80
CA GLN A 409 -0.35 -4.52 -5.92
C GLN A 409 -1.28 -5.67 -6.32
N ARG A 410 -2.40 -5.36 -7.02
CA ARG A 410 -3.41 -6.34 -7.44
C ARG A 410 -3.32 -6.71 -8.91
N GLY A 411 -2.59 -5.90 -9.67
CA GLY A 411 -2.44 -6.07 -11.10
C GLY A 411 -3.36 -5.21 -11.93
N GLU A 412 -3.16 -5.29 -13.25
CA GLU A 412 -3.90 -4.53 -14.26
C GLU A 412 -4.35 -5.45 -15.37
N ILE A 413 -5.53 -5.18 -15.91
CA ILE A 413 -6.08 -5.94 -17.03
C ILE A 413 -6.74 -5.00 -18.04
N GLU A 414 -6.56 -5.30 -19.33
CA GLU A 414 -7.29 -4.66 -20.41
C GLU A 414 -7.74 -5.65 -21.45
N VAL A 415 -8.84 -5.34 -22.13
CA VAL A 415 -9.38 -6.11 -23.27
C VAL A 415 -9.48 -5.18 -24.46
N ASP A 416 -8.83 -5.54 -25.58
CA ASP A 416 -8.83 -4.78 -26.83
C ASP A 416 -8.50 -3.27 -26.59
N GLY A 417 -7.57 -2.97 -25.66
CA GLY A 417 -7.15 -1.61 -25.27
C GLY A 417 -8.10 -0.88 -24.32
N ARG A 418 -9.14 -1.53 -23.80
CA ARG A 418 -10.06 -0.98 -22.79
C ARG A 418 -9.72 -1.54 -21.41
N ASN A 419 -9.53 -0.68 -20.42
CA ASN A 419 -9.34 -1.09 -19.03
C ASN A 419 -10.54 -1.86 -18.49
N LEU A 420 -10.30 -2.93 -17.75
CA LEU A 420 -11.26 -3.54 -16.85
C LEU A 420 -10.96 -3.10 -15.42
N TYR A 421 -12.00 -2.64 -14.70
CA TYR A 421 -11.86 -2.20 -13.30
C TYR A 421 -12.24 -3.33 -12.35
N PHE A 422 -12.03 -3.16 -11.06
CA PHE A 422 -12.19 -4.15 -9.98
C PHE A 422 -13.59 -4.80 -9.87
N ASP A 423 -14.60 -4.22 -10.48
CA ASP A 423 -15.94 -4.81 -10.61
C ASP A 423 -16.07 -5.83 -11.75
N GLN A 424 -15.02 -6.03 -12.55
CA GLN A 424 -15.01 -6.86 -13.75
C GLN A 424 -14.01 -8.04 -13.68
N TRP A 425 -13.24 -8.11 -12.61
CA TRP A 425 -12.28 -9.18 -12.35
C TRP A 425 -12.02 -9.38 -10.86
N ASP A 426 -11.54 -10.54 -10.50
CA ASP A 426 -11.19 -10.92 -9.14
C ASP A 426 -9.71 -11.28 -9.06
N TYR A 427 -9.14 -11.24 -7.87
CA TYR A 427 -7.81 -11.74 -7.61
C TYR A 427 -7.78 -12.57 -6.33
N SER A 428 -6.80 -13.47 -6.25
CA SER A 428 -6.50 -14.22 -5.04
C SER A 428 -4.99 -14.39 -4.88
N ILE A 429 -4.54 -14.42 -3.62
CA ILE A 429 -3.14 -14.65 -3.28
C ILE A 429 -3.11 -15.77 -2.24
N ALA A 430 -2.32 -16.79 -2.51
CA ALA A 430 -1.96 -17.82 -1.52
C ALA A 430 -0.49 -17.65 -1.16
N VAL A 431 -0.19 -17.70 0.14
CA VAL A 431 1.15 -17.48 0.69
C VAL A 431 1.58 -18.68 1.49
N GLU A 432 2.77 -19.18 1.20
CA GLU A 432 3.49 -20.18 1.99
C GLU A 432 4.74 -19.52 2.54
N CYS A 433 5.01 -19.68 3.85
CA CYS A 433 6.18 -19.14 4.52
C CYS A 433 6.96 -20.26 5.18
N ASP A 434 8.27 -20.27 4.96
CA ASP A 434 9.21 -21.15 5.65
C ASP A 434 10.26 -20.29 6.36
N PRO A 435 10.13 -20.11 7.69
CA PRO A 435 11.09 -19.32 8.46
C PRO A 435 12.46 -20.01 8.60
N GLY A 436 12.62 -21.19 8.02
CA GLY A 436 13.84 -21.97 8.22
C GLY A 436 14.00 -22.48 9.65
N PRO A 437 15.06 -23.21 9.96
CA PRO A 437 15.37 -23.60 11.33
C PRO A 437 15.71 -22.36 12.15
N SER A 438 15.04 -22.19 13.30
CA SER A 438 15.40 -21.13 14.26
C SER A 438 16.91 -21.23 14.56
N PRO A 439 17.65 -20.12 14.55
CA PRO A 439 19.06 -20.16 14.97
C PRO A 439 19.13 -20.70 16.39
N ARG A 440 19.91 -21.80 16.56
CA ARG A 440 20.20 -22.41 17.87
C ARG A 440 21.10 -21.50 18.70
#